data_c5a6bc194d4fad240c4f03085887bca6
#
_entry.id   c5a6bc194d4fad240c4f03085887bca6
#
_cell.length_a   1.000
_cell.length_b   1.000
_cell.length_c   1.000
_cell.angle_alpha   90.00
_cell.angle_beta   90.00
_cell.angle_gamma   90.00
#
_symmetry.space_group_name_H-M   'P 1'
#
loop_
_entity.id
_entity.type
_entity.pdbx_description
1 polymer ?
#
loop_
_entity_poly.entity_id
_entity_poly.type
_entity_poly.pdbx_seq_one_letter_code
_entity_poly.pdbx_strand_id
1 'polypeptide(L)'
;MFRVIKRDGSEVELNLEKISGAIVKAFDATQVQYNQAIVDLLTLRVTADMQGKVKEGKVQVEEIQDSVEKVLEQAGYAEAAKAFILYRKQREKMRNMKSTILDYKEVVNSYVKSEDWRVKENSTVTYSVGGLILSNSGAITANYWLSEIYDEEIAEAHRNADIHIHDLSM
;
A
#
# COMPACT_ATOMS: atom_id res chain seq x y z
N MET A 1 2.85 -10.73 -24.50
CA MET A 1 3.70 -10.37 -23.36
C MET A 1 2.78 -9.82 -22.27
N PHE A 2 2.84 -10.32 -21.05
CA PHE A 2 1.91 -9.88 -20.01
C PHE A 2 2.35 -8.55 -19.41
N ARG A 3 1.39 -7.69 -19.09
CA ARG A 3 1.61 -6.43 -18.38
C ARG A 3 1.15 -6.54 -16.93
N VAL A 4 1.89 -5.91 -16.05
CA VAL A 4 1.58 -5.83 -14.63
C VAL A 4 1.05 -4.44 -14.33
N ILE A 5 -0.14 -4.38 -13.76
CA ILE A 5 -0.72 -3.14 -13.24
C ILE A 5 -0.21 -2.98 -11.81
N LYS A 6 0.51 -1.89 -11.56
CA LYS A 6 0.95 -1.52 -10.22
C LYS A 6 -0.19 -0.84 -9.44
N ARG A 7 0.02 -0.67 -8.14
CA ARG A 7 -0.93 0.01 -7.23
C ARG A 7 -1.20 1.48 -7.59
N ASP A 8 -0.24 2.14 -8.21
CA ASP A 8 -0.37 3.51 -8.71
C ASP A 8 -1.08 3.61 -10.08
N GLY A 9 -1.61 2.49 -10.57
CA GLY A 9 -2.24 2.37 -11.88
C GLY A 9 -1.27 2.29 -13.06
N SER A 10 0.04 2.42 -12.83
CA SER A 10 1.03 2.34 -13.92
C SER A 10 1.19 0.90 -14.44
N GLU A 11 1.31 0.77 -15.74
CA GLU A 11 1.53 -0.52 -16.40
C GLU A 11 3.02 -0.73 -16.72
N VAL A 12 3.53 -1.90 -16.38
CA VAL A 12 4.91 -2.29 -16.68
C VAL A 12 4.94 -3.71 -17.25
N GLU A 13 5.99 -4.05 -17.95
CA GLU A 13 6.19 -5.44 -18.41
C GLU A 13 6.46 -6.38 -17.25
N LEU A 14 5.94 -7.61 -17.36
CA LEU A 14 6.23 -8.65 -16.39
C LEU A 14 7.72 -8.99 -16.42
N ASN A 15 8.36 -8.87 -15.27
CA ASN A 15 9.75 -9.24 -15.08
C ASN A 15 9.84 -10.41 -14.08
N LEU A 16 10.24 -11.58 -14.58
CA LEU A 16 10.37 -12.79 -13.77
C LEU A 16 11.48 -12.71 -12.73
N GLU A 17 12.52 -11.89 -12.97
CA GLU A 17 13.59 -11.67 -11.99
C GLU A 17 13.07 -11.02 -10.70
N LYS A 18 11.99 -10.24 -10.79
CA LYS A 18 11.36 -9.66 -9.60
C LYS A 18 10.64 -10.73 -8.76
N ILE A 19 10.07 -11.74 -9.42
CA ILE A 19 9.42 -12.86 -8.76
C ILE A 19 10.48 -13.75 -8.09
N SER A 20 11.50 -14.16 -8.86
CA SER A 20 12.60 -14.99 -8.32
C SER A 20 13.33 -14.28 -7.18
N GLY A 21 13.63 -12.99 -7.33
CA GLY A 21 14.26 -12.19 -6.28
C GLY A 21 13.39 -12.03 -5.02
N ALA A 22 12.07 -12.05 -5.14
CA ALA A 22 11.17 -12.02 -3.98
C ALA A 22 11.17 -13.37 -3.25
N ILE A 23 11.21 -14.50 -3.98
CA ILE A 23 11.33 -15.85 -3.42
C ILE A 23 12.67 -16.01 -2.69
N VAL A 24 13.78 -15.60 -3.32
CA VAL A 24 15.12 -15.61 -2.70
C VAL A 24 15.14 -14.86 -1.38
N LYS A 25 14.60 -13.64 -1.35
CA LYS A 25 14.53 -12.85 -0.11
C LYS A 25 13.71 -13.52 0.98
N ALA A 26 12.63 -14.24 0.63
CA ALA A 26 11.85 -15.00 1.60
C ALA A 26 12.64 -16.18 2.16
N PHE A 27 13.42 -16.87 1.35
CA PHE A 27 14.31 -17.96 1.77
C PHE A 27 15.43 -17.43 2.66
N ASP A 28 16.10 -16.36 2.27
CA ASP A 28 17.18 -15.74 3.04
C ASP A 28 16.69 -15.28 4.43
N ALA A 29 15.47 -14.74 4.50
CA ALA A 29 14.87 -14.31 5.76
C ALA A 29 14.56 -15.47 6.74
N THR A 30 14.40 -16.69 6.23
CA THR A 30 14.06 -17.89 7.01
C THR A 30 15.19 -18.92 7.08
N GLN A 31 16.36 -18.56 6.55
CA GLN A 31 17.54 -19.44 6.50
C GLN A 31 17.27 -20.81 5.82
N VAL A 32 16.27 -20.85 4.95
CA VAL A 32 15.97 -22.04 4.14
C VAL A 32 17.11 -22.25 3.14
N GLN A 33 17.65 -23.46 3.11
CA GLN A 33 18.63 -23.80 2.08
C GLN A 33 17.93 -24.01 0.73
N TYR A 34 18.39 -23.32 -0.27
CA TYR A 34 17.88 -23.42 -1.63
C TYR A 34 19.02 -23.44 -2.65
N ASN A 35 18.70 -23.86 -3.85
CA ASN A 35 19.56 -23.69 -5.02
C ASN A 35 18.78 -22.97 -6.12
N GLN A 36 19.49 -22.52 -7.16
CA GLN A 36 18.86 -21.77 -8.25
C GLN A 36 17.76 -22.56 -8.95
N ALA A 37 17.92 -23.88 -9.11
CA ALA A 37 16.90 -24.70 -9.77
C ALA A 37 15.57 -24.74 -9.00
N ILE A 38 15.61 -24.69 -7.67
CA ILE A 38 14.39 -24.59 -6.83
C ILE A 38 13.71 -23.23 -7.06
N VAL A 39 14.49 -22.15 -7.07
CA VAL A 39 13.96 -20.80 -7.29
C VAL A 39 13.33 -20.69 -8.69
N ASP A 40 13.99 -21.22 -9.70
CA ASP A 40 13.49 -21.21 -11.07
C ASP A 40 12.19 -22.03 -11.20
N LEU A 41 12.14 -23.22 -10.58
CA LEU A 41 10.94 -24.04 -10.56
C LEU A 41 9.77 -23.34 -9.87
N LEU A 42 10.00 -22.70 -8.73
CA LEU A 42 8.96 -21.95 -8.02
C LEU A 42 8.50 -20.74 -8.82
N THR A 43 9.43 -20.02 -9.46
CA THR A 43 9.10 -18.89 -10.34
C THR A 43 8.22 -19.33 -11.51
N LEU A 44 8.50 -20.48 -12.13
CA LEU A 44 7.66 -21.06 -13.18
C LEU A 44 6.25 -21.44 -12.64
N ARG A 45 6.17 -22.03 -11.45
CA ARG A 45 4.88 -22.36 -10.81
C ARG A 45 4.06 -21.09 -10.50
N VAL A 46 4.69 -20.03 -10.01
CA VAL A 46 4.03 -18.74 -9.80
C VAL A 46 3.51 -18.19 -11.13
N THR A 47 4.33 -18.28 -12.19
CA THR A 47 3.90 -17.82 -13.52
C THR A 47 2.71 -18.62 -14.05
N ALA A 48 2.68 -19.93 -13.81
CA ALA A 48 1.56 -20.77 -14.18
C ALA A 48 0.29 -20.47 -13.37
N ASP A 49 0.40 -20.26 -12.06
CA ASP A 49 -0.75 -19.93 -11.20
C ASP A 49 -1.34 -18.56 -11.56
N MET A 50 -0.49 -17.54 -11.77
CA MET A 50 -0.98 -16.21 -12.14
C MET A 50 -1.58 -16.16 -13.55
N GLN A 51 -1.24 -17.08 -14.45
CA GLN A 51 -1.76 -17.10 -15.83
C GLN A 51 -3.28 -17.22 -15.85
N GLY A 52 -3.87 -17.96 -14.89
CA GLY A 52 -5.31 -18.06 -14.71
C GLY A 52 -5.99 -16.77 -14.23
N LYS A 53 -5.23 -15.81 -13.72
CA LYS A 53 -5.71 -14.51 -13.20
C LYS A 53 -5.54 -13.37 -14.21
N VAL A 54 -4.82 -13.62 -15.31
CA VAL A 54 -4.59 -12.62 -16.37
C VAL A 54 -5.90 -12.29 -17.08
N LYS A 55 -6.28 -11.02 -17.10
CA LYS A 55 -7.43 -10.50 -17.85
C LYS A 55 -6.92 -9.53 -18.91
N GLU A 56 -7.30 -9.76 -20.18
CA GLU A 56 -6.90 -8.92 -21.31
C GLU A 56 -5.38 -8.69 -21.43
N GLY A 57 -4.57 -9.70 -21.07
CA GLY A 57 -3.11 -9.62 -21.08
C GLY A 57 -2.50 -8.83 -19.91
N LYS A 58 -3.31 -8.46 -18.92
CA LYS A 58 -2.90 -7.70 -17.73
C LYS A 58 -3.16 -8.49 -16.45
N VAL A 59 -2.34 -8.27 -15.43
CA VAL A 59 -2.46 -8.88 -14.10
C VAL A 59 -2.12 -7.83 -13.03
N GLN A 60 -2.82 -7.83 -11.92
CA GLN A 60 -2.53 -6.94 -10.79
C GLN A 60 -1.28 -7.42 -10.03
N VAL A 61 -0.49 -6.49 -9.53
CA VAL A 61 0.69 -6.84 -8.74
C VAL A 61 0.34 -7.64 -7.49
N GLU A 62 -0.81 -7.39 -6.90
CA GLU A 62 -1.37 -8.14 -5.76
C GLU A 62 -1.62 -9.61 -6.12
N GLU A 63 -2.22 -9.87 -7.27
CA GLU A 63 -2.50 -11.23 -7.74
C GLU A 63 -1.23 -12.06 -7.97
N ILE A 64 -0.13 -11.40 -8.42
CA ILE A 64 1.18 -12.03 -8.52
C ILE A 64 1.72 -12.36 -7.12
N GLN A 65 1.59 -11.43 -6.17
CA GLN A 65 2.05 -11.64 -4.80
C GLN A 65 1.29 -12.77 -4.11
N ASP A 66 -0.02 -12.87 -4.32
CA ASP A 66 -0.84 -13.96 -3.80
C ASP A 66 -0.47 -15.31 -4.44
N SER A 67 -0.09 -15.30 -5.72
CA SER A 67 0.44 -16.50 -6.38
C SER A 67 1.79 -16.93 -5.80
N VAL A 68 2.68 -16.00 -5.44
CA VAL A 68 3.97 -16.31 -4.77
C VAL A 68 3.71 -16.96 -3.42
N GLU A 69 2.83 -16.36 -2.61
CA GLU A 69 2.46 -16.89 -1.29
C GLU A 69 1.90 -18.32 -1.37
N LYS A 70 0.90 -18.52 -2.22
CA LYS A 70 0.26 -19.81 -2.46
C LYS A 70 1.25 -20.87 -2.92
N VAL A 71 2.14 -20.55 -3.85
CA VAL A 71 3.13 -21.48 -4.41
C VAL A 71 4.17 -21.86 -3.36
N LEU A 72 4.65 -20.91 -2.53
CA LEU A 72 5.56 -21.20 -1.43
C LEU A 72 4.92 -22.15 -0.40
N GLU A 73 3.66 -21.90 -0.04
CA GLU A 73 2.91 -22.73 0.89
C GLU A 73 2.71 -24.15 0.33
N GLN A 74 2.24 -24.27 -0.91
CA GLN A 74 2.03 -25.56 -1.59
C GLN A 74 3.31 -26.37 -1.82
N ALA A 75 4.44 -25.68 -1.95
CA ALA A 75 5.75 -26.32 -2.07
C ALA A 75 6.36 -26.76 -0.72
N GLY A 76 5.65 -26.51 0.40
CA GLY A 76 6.08 -26.89 1.73
C GLY A 76 6.99 -25.86 2.43
N TYR A 77 7.17 -24.67 1.84
CA TYR A 77 7.97 -23.58 2.40
C TYR A 77 7.11 -22.61 3.24
N ALA A 78 6.36 -23.13 4.21
CA ALA A 78 5.40 -22.35 4.99
C ALA A 78 6.05 -21.19 5.76
N GLU A 79 7.26 -21.36 6.28
CA GLU A 79 7.97 -20.27 6.98
C GLU A 79 8.40 -19.17 6.01
N ALA A 80 8.84 -19.51 4.81
CA ALA A 80 9.17 -18.54 3.77
C ALA A 80 7.91 -17.80 3.29
N ALA A 81 6.77 -18.47 3.16
CA ALA A 81 5.48 -17.85 2.87
C ALA A 81 5.09 -16.83 3.94
N LYS A 82 5.19 -17.19 5.23
CA LYS A 82 4.95 -16.25 6.35
C LYS A 82 5.89 -15.05 6.31
N ALA A 83 7.18 -15.26 6.07
CA ALA A 83 8.16 -14.17 5.96
C ALA A 83 7.81 -13.23 4.80
N PHE A 84 7.36 -13.78 3.67
CA PHE A 84 6.92 -13.02 2.52
C PHE A 84 5.68 -12.15 2.84
N ILE A 85 4.67 -12.72 3.52
CA ILE A 85 3.47 -11.99 3.97
C ILE A 85 3.84 -10.84 4.91
N LEU A 86 4.68 -11.11 5.92
CA LEU A 86 5.13 -10.09 6.86
C LEU A 86 5.88 -8.96 6.16
N TYR A 87 6.74 -9.29 5.20
CA TYR A 87 7.43 -8.29 4.39
C TYR A 87 6.45 -7.44 3.56
N ARG A 88 5.42 -8.06 2.94
CA ARG A 88 4.35 -7.33 2.23
C ARG A 88 3.68 -6.30 3.14
N LYS A 89 3.24 -6.73 4.34
CA LYS A 89 2.59 -5.86 5.33
C LYS A 89 3.49 -4.72 5.80
N GLN A 90 4.77 -5.00 6.07
CA GLN A 90 5.73 -3.96 6.46
C GLN A 90 5.92 -2.92 5.34
N ARG A 91 6.05 -3.37 4.09
CA ARG A 91 6.18 -2.47 2.93
C ARG A 91 4.93 -1.65 2.68
N GLU A 92 3.76 -2.20 2.93
CA GLU A 92 2.48 -1.50 2.88
C GLU A 92 2.41 -0.43 3.96
N LYS A 93 2.69 -0.78 5.22
CA LYS A 93 2.76 0.18 6.33
C LYS A 93 3.75 1.32 6.03
N MET A 94 4.93 1.03 5.50
CA MET A 94 5.90 2.06 5.11
C MET A 94 5.39 2.98 3.99
N ARG A 95 4.61 2.46 3.03
CA ARG A 95 4.00 3.29 1.97
C ARG A 95 2.92 4.19 2.53
N ASN A 96 2.05 3.66 3.38
CA ASN A 96 0.99 4.43 4.03
C ASN A 96 1.59 5.56 4.88
N MET A 97 2.66 5.29 5.63
CA MET A 97 3.39 6.33 6.36
C MET A 97 3.97 7.41 5.43
N LYS A 98 4.54 7.02 4.29
CA LYS A 98 5.05 7.99 3.30
C LYS A 98 3.93 8.83 2.69
N SER A 99 2.79 8.22 2.35
CA SER A 99 1.61 8.93 1.87
C SER A 99 1.16 9.95 2.91
N THR A 100 1.00 9.54 4.16
CA THR A 100 0.62 10.43 5.27
C THR A 100 1.57 11.64 5.42
N ILE A 101 2.88 11.45 5.26
CA ILE A 101 3.85 12.56 5.34
C ILE A 101 3.73 13.51 4.13
N LEU A 102 3.44 12.98 2.94
CA LEU A 102 3.21 13.81 1.75
C LEU A 102 1.92 14.61 1.88
N ASP A 103 0.85 13.96 2.34
CA ASP A 103 -0.44 14.59 2.61
C ASP A 103 -0.32 15.70 3.66
N TYR A 104 0.50 15.49 4.71
CA TYR A 104 0.81 16.52 5.71
C TYR A 104 1.45 17.75 5.09
N LYS A 105 2.42 17.56 4.19
CA LYS A 105 3.05 18.69 3.48
C LYS A 105 2.05 19.46 2.61
N GLU A 106 1.13 18.75 1.98
CA GLU A 106 0.06 19.38 1.20
C GLU A 106 -0.93 20.15 2.08
N VAL A 107 -1.32 19.59 3.23
CA VAL A 107 -2.17 20.26 4.23
C VAL A 107 -1.51 21.56 4.72
N VAL A 108 -0.23 21.52 5.09
CA VAL A 108 0.51 22.72 5.51
C VAL A 108 0.58 23.73 4.37
N ASN A 109 0.91 23.29 3.16
CA ASN A 109 1.00 24.18 2.01
C ASN A 109 -0.35 24.76 1.62
N SER A 110 -1.44 24.00 1.70
CA SER A 110 -2.79 24.49 1.41
C SER A 110 -3.23 25.54 2.42
N TYR A 111 -2.91 25.33 3.72
CA TYR A 111 -3.19 26.31 4.76
C TYR A 111 -2.40 27.61 4.56
N VAL A 112 -1.11 27.50 4.22
CA VAL A 112 -0.22 28.68 3.99
C VAL A 112 -0.57 29.38 2.69
N LYS A 113 -1.01 28.65 1.66
CA LYS A 113 -1.34 29.17 0.32
C LYS A 113 -2.83 29.48 0.12
N SER A 114 -3.67 29.36 1.15
CA SER A 114 -5.12 29.56 1.02
C SER A 114 -5.42 30.90 0.33
N GLU A 115 -5.71 30.82 -0.95
CA GLU A 115 -6.10 31.94 -1.82
C GLU A 115 -7.61 32.11 -1.90
N ASP A 116 -8.39 31.19 -1.32
CA ASP A 116 -9.85 31.23 -1.40
C ASP A 116 -10.40 32.20 -0.36
N TRP A 117 -10.76 33.38 -0.83
CA TRP A 117 -11.38 34.45 -0.04
C TRP A 117 -12.70 34.04 0.61
N ARG A 118 -13.42 33.02 0.08
CA ARG A 118 -14.69 32.53 0.64
C ARG A 118 -14.53 31.82 1.97
N VAL A 119 -13.37 31.25 2.23
CA VAL A 119 -13.05 30.61 3.49
C VAL A 119 -12.85 31.66 4.61
N LYS A 120 -12.54 32.90 4.24
CA LYS A 120 -12.29 33.98 5.22
C LYS A 120 -13.56 34.47 5.91
N GLU A 121 -14.71 34.41 5.30
CA GLU A 121 -15.97 34.97 5.83
C GLU A 121 -16.56 34.16 7.00
N ASN A 122 -16.30 32.85 7.05
CA ASN A 122 -16.87 31.96 8.06
C ASN A 122 -15.84 31.33 9.01
N SER A 123 -14.57 31.66 8.86
CA SER A 123 -13.48 31.10 9.68
C SER A 123 -13.17 32.07 10.84
N THR A 124 -13.45 31.65 12.06
CA THR A 124 -13.01 32.33 13.30
C THR A 124 -11.50 32.17 13.52
N VAL A 125 -10.84 31.30 12.77
CA VAL A 125 -9.41 31.01 12.86
C VAL A 125 -8.72 31.60 11.63
N THR A 126 -8.40 32.88 11.68
CA THR A 126 -7.53 33.52 10.67
C THR A 126 -6.10 33.00 10.80
N TYR A 127 -5.34 33.09 9.70
CA TYR A 127 -3.91 32.73 9.57
C TYR A 127 -3.11 33.04 10.83
N SER A 128 -3.11 32.09 11.75
CA SER A 128 -2.37 32.18 13.00
C SER A 128 -1.56 30.89 13.18
N VAL A 129 -0.48 30.97 13.94
CA VAL A 129 0.28 29.78 14.35
C VAL A 129 -0.61 28.77 15.06
N GLY A 130 -1.57 29.25 15.88
CA GLY A 130 -2.57 28.39 16.54
C GLY A 130 -3.48 27.67 15.53
N GLY A 131 -3.96 28.36 14.52
CA GLY A 131 -4.78 27.77 13.44
C GLY A 131 -4.01 26.74 12.62
N LEU A 132 -2.75 27.00 12.32
CA LEU A 132 -1.87 26.04 11.66
C LEU A 132 -1.67 24.76 12.49
N ILE A 133 -1.44 24.93 13.80
CA ILE A 133 -1.27 23.80 14.74
C ILE A 133 -2.57 22.97 14.81
N LEU A 134 -3.72 23.61 14.92
CA LEU A 134 -5.01 22.93 14.97
C LEU A 134 -5.29 22.17 13.69
N SER A 135 -5.10 22.79 12.52
CA SER A 135 -5.30 22.16 11.22
C SER A 135 -4.38 20.94 11.02
N ASN A 136 -3.11 21.08 11.39
CA ASN A 136 -2.14 19.99 11.28
C ASN A 136 -2.43 18.86 12.28
N SER A 137 -2.72 19.20 13.52
CA SER A 137 -3.08 18.22 14.55
C SER A 137 -4.32 17.43 14.14
N GLY A 138 -5.37 18.12 13.66
CA GLY A 138 -6.58 17.49 13.17
C GLY A 138 -6.33 16.54 11.99
N ALA A 139 -5.56 16.97 11.00
CA ALA A 139 -5.24 16.13 9.84
C ALA A 139 -4.44 14.87 10.23
N ILE A 140 -3.45 15.00 11.11
CA ILE A 140 -2.67 13.87 11.61
C ILE A 140 -3.55 12.90 12.39
N THR A 141 -4.41 13.42 13.28
CA THR A 141 -5.32 12.62 14.09
C THR A 141 -6.31 11.87 13.20
N ALA A 142 -6.95 12.53 12.24
CA ALA A 142 -7.88 11.92 11.29
C ALA A 142 -7.21 10.81 10.49
N ASN A 143 -6.01 11.05 9.97
CA ASN A 143 -5.25 10.03 9.23
C ASN A 143 -4.90 8.83 10.12
N TYR A 144 -4.51 9.06 11.36
CA TYR A 144 -4.22 7.98 12.31
C TYR A 144 -5.46 7.11 12.57
N TRP A 145 -6.62 7.74 12.83
CA TRP A 145 -7.87 7.01 13.03
C TRP A 145 -8.23 6.16 11.82
N LEU A 146 -8.15 6.72 10.61
CA LEU A 146 -8.49 6.03 9.37
C LEU A 146 -7.47 4.96 8.93
N SER A 147 -6.23 4.98 9.45
CA SER A 147 -5.19 4.02 9.06
C SER A 147 -4.92 2.91 10.08
N GLU A 148 -5.17 3.20 11.38
CA GLU A 148 -4.75 2.30 12.46
C GLU A 148 -5.90 1.84 13.36
N ILE A 149 -7.03 2.56 13.38
CA ILE A 149 -8.12 2.31 14.34
C ILE A 149 -9.39 1.80 13.67
N TYR A 150 -9.82 2.43 12.58
CA TYR A 150 -10.99 1.97 11.84
C TYR A 150 -10.63 0.80 10.92
N ASP A 151 -11.58 -0.12 10.76
CA ASP A 151 -11.46 -1.18 9.74
C ASP A 151 -11.31 -0.58 8.35
N GLU A 152 -10.53 -1.23 7.50
CA GLU A 152 -10.20 -0.74 6.15
C GLU A 152 -11.44 -0.41 5.32
N GLU A 153 -12.49 -1.24 5.42
CA GLU A 153 -13.77 -1.04 4.73
C GLU A 153 -14.45 0.28 5.14
N ILE A 154 -14.45 0.62 6.44
CA ILE A 154 -15.01 1.87 6.98
C ILE A 154 -14.16 3.05 6.54
N ALA A 155 -12.84 2.92 6.62
CA ALA A 155 -11.92 3.97 6.23
C ALA A 155 -12.00 4.27 4.72
N GLU A 156 -12.14 3.25 3.88
CA GLU A 156 -12.34 3.41 2.44
C GLU A 156 -13.69 4.05 2.11
N ALA A 157 -14.78 3.61 2.74
CA ALA A 157 -16.09 4.21 2.56
C ALA A 157 -16.10 5.71 2.93
N HIS A 158 -15.36 6.10 3.98
CA HIS A 158 -15.18 7.50 4.33
C HIS A 158 -14.37 8.28 3.28
N ARG A 159 -13.24 7.71 2.81
CA ARG A 159 -12.38 8.34 1.77
C ARG A 159 -13.09 8.49 0.43
N ASN A 160 -13.97 7.55 0.10
CA ASN A 160 -14.76 7.57 -1.12
C ASN A 160 -16.03 8.45 -1.01
N ALA A 161 -16.28 9.04 0.15
CA ALA A 161 -17.46 9.82 0.47
C ALA A 161 -18.78 9.03 0.47
N ASP A 162 -18.73 7.71 0.63
CA ASP A 162 -19.91 6.86 0.80
C ASP A 162 -20.54 7.06 2.18
N ILE A 163 -19.70 7.32 3.19
CA ILE A 163 -20.10 7.69 4.55
C ILE A 163 -19.28 8.89 5.04
N HIS A 164 -19.79 9.59 6.03
CA HIS A 164 -19.05 10.64 6.72
C HIS A 164 -18.90 10.32 8.21
N ILE A 165 -17.65 10.19 8.67
CA ILE A 165 -17.34 10.05 10.09
C ILE A 165 -17.14 11.46 10.66
N HIS A 166 -17.97 11.84 11.61
CA HIS A 166 -17.92 13.15 12.26
C HIS A 166 -16.75 13.24 13.23
N ASP A 167 -16.20 14.43 13.40
CA ASP A 167 -15.23 14.78 14.45
C ASP A 167 -13.91 13.94 14.42
N LEU A 168 -13.52 13.45 13.26
CA LEU A 168 -12.28 12.70 13.08
C LEU A 168 -11.02 13.47 13.51
N SER A 169 -11.10 14.79 13.52
CA SER A 169 -9.97 15.69 13.78
C SER A 169 -9.99 16.34 15.18
N MET A 170 -10.96 15.95 16.01
CA MET A 170 -11.10 16.48 17.37
C MET A 170 -10.76 15.46 18.45
#